data_47e0eb691c8291a3152ca16d69b36d82
#
_entry.id   47e0eb691c8291a3152ca16d69b36d82
#
_cell.length_a   1.000
_cell.length_b   1.000
_cell.length_c   1.000
_cell.angle_alpha   90.00
_cell.angle_beta   90.00
_cell.angle_gamma   90.00
#
_symmetry.space_group_name_H-M   'P 1'
#
loop_
_entity.id
_entity.type
_entity.pdbx_description
1 polymer ?
#
loop_
_entity_poly.entity_id
_entity_poly.type
_entity_poly.pdbx_seq_one_letter_code
_entity_poly.pdbx_strand_id
1 'polypeptide(L)'
;MHGLVLGHCDLLSANVIMLPKGSSSAANDELEVSIIDYEYAVPCPAAFDVANHFAEWGGYDCDYNMLPTKSIRRQFLQEYLESYKAHSDNTVSNDMLDVLTAEVDRYRGMPGFYWGVWALIQATISQINFDYASYAEVRLGEYFGWRAEESGSRATEKAEMPL
;
A
#
# COMPACT_ATOMS: atom_id res chain seq x y z
N MET A 1 12.61 -7.04 8.38
CA MET A 1 11.76 -8.25 8.50
C MET A 1 11.94 -9.08 7.24
N HIS A 2 12.66 -10.20 7.30
CA HIS A 2 12.94 -11.00 6.08
C HIS A 2 11.99 -12.21 5.94
N GLY A 3 10.85 -12.20 6.62
CA GLY A 3 9.87 -13.29 6.58
C GLY A 3 8.69 -12.99 5.64
N LEU A 4 8.01 -14.05 5.19
CA LEU A 4 6.71 -13.94 4.55
C LEU A 4 5.63 -13.74 5.61
N VAL A 5 4.66 -12.91 5.30
CA VAL A 5 3.42 -12.72 6.06
C VAL A 5 2.24 -13.14 5.19
N LEU A 6 1.07 -13.33 5.78
CA LEU A 6 -0.16 -13.37 5.00
C LEU A 6 -0.51 -11.92 4.65
N GLY A 7 -0.12 -11.47 3.45
CA GLY A 7 -0.50 -10.17 2.94
C GLY A 7 -1.91 -10.18 2.40
N HIS A 8 -2.61 -9.07 2.52
CA HIS A 8 -3.93 -8.87 1.93
C HIS A 8 -3.85 -8.74 0.41
N CYS A 9 -2.83 -8.05 -0.06
CA CYS A 9 -2.49 -7.79 -1.46
C CYS A 9 -3.53 -7.00 -2.28
N ASP A 10 -4.63 -6.56 -1.64
CA ASP A 10 -5.68 -5.73 -2.24
C ASP A 10 -6.31 -4.79 -1.19
N LEU A 11 -5.49 -4.21 -0.31
CA LEU A 11 -5.97 -3.35 0.76
C LEU A 11 -6.22 -1.92 0.26
N LEU A 12 -7.26 -1.77 -0.53
CA LEU A 12 -7.79 -0.46 -0.96
C LEU A 12 -8.82 0.06 0.05
N SER A 13 -9.21 1.34 -0.06
CA SER A 13 -10.10 1.99 0.91
C SER A 13 -11.49 1.35 1.02
N ALA A 14 -12.01 0.75 -0.06
CA ALA A 14 -13.30 0.06 -0.05
C ALA A 14 -13.28 -1.26 0.75
N ASN A 15 -12.08 -1.82 0.99
CA ASN A 15 -11.90 -3.04 1.76
C ASN A 15 -11.65 -2.77 3.26
N VAL A 16 -11.72 -1.50 3.69
CA VAL A 16 -11.60 -1.07 5.08
C VAL A 16 -12.94 -0.57 5.59
N ILE A 17 -13.59 -1.34 6.45
CA ILE A 17 -14.89 -1.02 7.02
C ILE A 17 -14.70 -0.36 8.39
N MET A 18 -15.24 0.85 8.55
CA MET A 18 -15.31 1.49 9.85
C MET A 18 -16.53 0.98 10.60
N LEU A 19 -16.31 0.38 11.75
CA LEU A 19 -17.37 -0.16 12.59
C LEU A 19 -17.89 0.93 13.54
N PRO A 20 -19.24 1.05 13.69
CA PRO A 20 -19.79 1.93 14.71
C PRO A 20 -19.41 1.39 16.10
N LYS A 21 -18.90 2.25 16.96
CA LYS A 21 -18.65 1.87 18.37
C LYS A 21 -19.93 1.31 18.97
N GLY A 22 -19.86 0.08 19.45
CA GLY A 22 -20.89 -0.47 20.33
C GLY A 22 -21.01 0.44 21.56
N SER A 23 -22.23 0.62 22.08
CA SER A 23 -22.63 1.52 23.15
C SER A 23 -21.99 1.25 24.54
N SER A 24 -20.77 0.78 24.61
CA SER A 24 -20.00 0.65 25.84
C SER A 24 -19.20 1.93 26.09
N SER A 25 -19.46 2.56 27.20
CA SER A 25 -19.00 3.86 27.68
C SER A 25 -17.50 3.92 28.03
N ALA A 26 -16.61 3.64 27.09
CA ALA A 26 -15.19 3.91 27.26
C ALA A 26 -14.80 5.14 26.46
N ALA A 27 -14.24 6.12 27.15
CA ALA A 27 -13.94 7.46 26.66
C ALA A 27 -12.69 7.57 25.75
N ASN A 28 -12.39 6.55 24.96
CA ASN A 28 -11.34 6.61 23.95
C ASN A 28 -11.98 6.63 22.56
N ASP A 29 -11.65 7.67 21.79
CA ASP A 29 -12.12 7.87 20.41
C ASP A 29 -11.42 6.95 19.40
N GLU A 30 -11.00 5.75 19.79
CA GLU A 30 -10.43 4.75 18.90
C GLU A 30 -11.50 4.22 17.95
N LEU A 31 -11.26 4.38 16.65
CA LEU A 31 -12.09 3.80 15.60
C LEU A 31 -11.80 2.30 15.54
N GLU A 32 -12.86 1.50 15.54
CA GLU A 32 -12.74 0.07 15.24
C GLU A 32 -12.88 -0.12 13.73
N VAL A 33 -11.96 -0.86 13.14
CA VAL A 33 -11.97 -1.16 11.71
C VAL A 33 -12.00 -2.67 11.49
N SER A 34 -12.63 -3.09 10.41
CA SER A 34 -12.58 -4.46 9.91
C SER A 34 -12.08 -4.44 8.47
N ILE A 35 -11.30 -5.44 8.12
CA ILE A 35 -10.78 -5.62 6.76
C ILE A 35 -11.56 -6.76 6.13
N ILE A 36 -11.95 -6.60 4.87
CA ILE A 36 -12.72 -7.57 4.09
C ILE A 36 -12.03 -7.85 2.75
N ASP A 37 -12.54 -8.84 2.02
CA ASP A 37 -12.15 -9.18 0.65
C ASP A 37 -10.71 -9.69 0.52
N TYR A 38 -10.48 -10.85 1.13
CA TYR A 38 -9.18 -11.53 1.16
C TYR A 38 -8.89 -12.41 -0.06
N GLU A 39 -9.58 -12.21 -1.19
CA GLU A 39 -9.46 -13.12 -2.35
C GLU A 39 -8.04 -13.12 -2.98
N TYR A 40 -7.29 -12.03 -2.81
CA TYR A 40 -5.88 -11.91 -3.25
C TYR A 40 -4.87 -12.21 -2.15
N ALA A 41 -5.32 -12.60 -0.96
CA ALA A 41 -4.43 -12.83 0.17
C ALA A 41 -3.50 -14.01 -0.07
N VAL A 42 -2.19 -13.75 -0.02
CA VAL A 42 -1.15 -14.75 -0.25
C VAL A 42 0.06 -14.53 0.67
N PRO A 43 0.89 -15.56 0.91
CA PRO A 43 2.18 -15.36 1.54
C PRO A 43 3.08 -14.44 0.69
N CYS A 44 3.41 -13.27 1.21
CA CYS A 44 4.28 -12.30 0.53
C CYS A 44 5.17 -11.54 1.53
N PRO A 45 6.19 -10.80 1.06
CA PRO A 45 6.92 -9.87 1.92
C PRO A 45 5.98 -8.77 2.44
N ALA A 46 6.03 -8.49 3.75
CA ALA A 46 5.22 -7.41 4.35
C ALA A 46 5.44 -6.06 3.65
N ALA A 47 6.68 -5.78 3.23
CA ALA A 47 7.01 -4.57 2.51
C ALA A 47 6.30 -4.44 1.15
N PHE A 48 6.02 -5.57 0.47
CA PHE A 48 5.22 -5.55 -0.76
C PHE A 48 3.76 -5.21 -0.47
N ASP A 49 3.16 -5.84 0.54
CA ASP A 49 1.75 -5.61 0.90
C ASP A 49 1.50 -4.14 1.30
N VAL A 50 2.41 -3.57 2.10
CA VAL A 50 2.34 -2.15 2.48
C VAL A 50 2.56 -1.23 1.28
N ALA A 51 3.52 -1.54 0.39
CA ALA A 51 3.73 -0.76 -0.84
C ALA A 51 2.51 -0.81 -1.76
N ASN A 52 1.84 -1.97 -1.84
CA ASN A 52 0.60 -2.12 -2.57
C ASN A 52 -0.52 -1.26 -1.96
N HIS A 53 -0.69 -1.29 -0.63
CA HIS A 53 -1.64 -0.42 0.04
C HIS A 53 -1.39 1.06 -0.28
N PHE A 54 -0.14 1.53 -0.26
CA PHE A 54 0.18 2.91 -0.62
C PHE A 54 -0.14 3.26 -2.08
N ALA A 55 0.03 2.31 -3.01
CA ALA A 55 -0.34 2.51 -4.41
C ALA A 55 -1.86 2.66 -4.60
N GLU A 56 -2.66 1.97 -3.78
CA GLU A 56 -4.12 2.04 -3.84
C GLU A 56 -4.71 3.37 -3.32
N TRP A 57 -3.89 4.24 -2.69
CA TRP A 57 -4.32 5.61 -2.36
C TRP A 57 -4.61 6.44 -3.62
N GLY A 58 -4.05 6.09 -4.77
CA GLY A 58 -4.36 6.70 -6.06
C GLY A 58 -5.76 6.36 -6.61
N GLY A 59 -6.43 5.38 -6.01
CA GLY A 59 -7.73 4.89 -6.46
C GLY A 59 -7.71 4.26 -7.86
N TYR A 60 -8.89 3.96 -8.38
CA TYR A 60 -9.05 3.39 -9.73
C TYR A 60 -8.58 4.32 -10.85
N ASP A 61 -8.61 5.63 -10.61
CA ASP A 61 -8.14 6.64 -11.56
C ASP A 61 -6.61 6.75 -11.58
N CYS A 62 -5.92 6.04 -10.68
CA CYS A 62 -4.48 6.10 -10.50
C CYS A 62 -3.97 7.55 -10.37
N ASP A 63 -4.66 8.37 -9.56
CA ASP A 63 -4.21 9.74 -9.30
C ASP A 63 -2.98 9.74 -8.40
N TYR A 64 -1.81 9.86 -9.01
CA TYR A 64 -0.54 9.85 -8.31
C TYR A 64 -0.31 11.05 -7.38
N ASN A 65 -1.16 12.09 -7.47
CA ASN A 65 -1.14 13.18 -6.50
C ASN A 65 -1.72 12.77 -5.15
N MET A 66 -2.49 11.70 -5.10
CA MET A 66 -3.06 11.14 -3.86
C MET A 66 -2.11 10.19 -3.14
N LEU A 67 -0.99 9.79 -3.76
CA LEU A 67 -0.04 8.89 -3.10
C LEU A 67 0.58 9.56 -1.87
N PRO A 68 0.85 8.79 -0.80
CA PRO A 68 1.39 9.35 0.42
C PRO A 68 2.81 9.90 0.19
N THR A 69 3.08 11.06 0.79
CA THR A 69 4.42 11.64 0.83
C THR A 69 5.37 10.77 1.64
N LYS A 70 6.67 11.04 1.57
CA LYS A 70 7.68 10.31 2.34
C LYS A 70 7.44 10.39 3.85
N SER A 71 7.07 11.57 4.35
CA SER A 71 6.75 11.77 5.77
C SER A 71 5.52 10.97 6.20
N ILE A 72 4.45 10.98 5.40
CA ILE A 72 3.24 10.20 5.68
C ILE A 72 3.54 8.70 5.66
N ARG A 73 4.29 8.20 4.68
CA ARG A 73 4.70 6.80 4.64
C ARG A 73 5.50 6.41 5.88
N ARG A 74 6.45 7.26 6.28
CA ARG A 74 7.26 7.01 7.48
C ARG A 74 6.41 6.98 8.75
N GLN A 75 5.47 7.90 8.90
CA GLN A 75 4.54 7.90 10.04
C GLN A 75 3.68 6.63 10.06
N PHE A 76 3.09 6.25 8.93
CA PHE A 76 2.32 5.01 8.81
C PHE A 76 3.16 3.78 9.20
N LEU A 77 4.39 3.69 8.72
CA LEU A 77 5.29 2.57 9.02
C LEU A 77 5.71 2.53 10.49
N GLN A 78 5.80 3.67 11.14
CA GLN A 78 6.03 3.72 12.59
C GLN A 78 4.85 3.10 13.35
N GLU A 79 3.62 3.55 13.08
CA GLU A 79 2.40 3.00 13.69
C GLU A 79 2.24 1.50 13.39
N TYR A 80 2.54 1.09 12.15
CA TYR A 80 2.54 -0.32 11.76
C TYR A 80 3.51 -1.14 12.60
N LEU A 81 4.75 -0.67 12.78
CA LEU A 81 5.76 -1.36 13.60
C LEU A 81 5.36 -1.41 15.08
N GLU A 82 4.82 -0.32 15.61
CA GLU A 82 4.37 -0.24 17.00
C GLU A 82 3.21 -1.23 17.23
N SER A 83 2.23 -1.27 16.35
CA SER A 83 1.12 -2.22 16.41
C SER A 83 1.62 -3.68 16.28
N TYR A 84 2.50 -3.95 15.31
CA TYR A 84 3.07 -5.28 15.13
C TYR A 84 3.83 -5.77 16.35
N LYS A 85 4.48 -4.86 17.08
CA LYS A 85 5.27 -5.14 18.27
C LYS A 85 4.52 -5.00 19.59
N ALA A 86 3.27 -4.56 19.57
CA ALA A 86 2.46 -4.40 20.79
C ALA A 86 2.36 -5.67 21.65
N HIS A 87 2.67 -6.83 21.07
CA HIS A 87 2.69 -8.13 21.73
C HIS A 87 4.12 -8.66 22.00
N SER A 88 5.15 -7.81 21.90
CA SER A 88 6.55 -8.17 22.15
C SER A 88 7.23 -7.14 23.05
N ASP A 89 8.18 -7.58 23.87
CA ASP A 89 8.92 -6.70 24.80
C ASP A 89 9.93 -5.75 24.12
N ASN A 90 9.92 -5.68 22.79
CA ASN A 90 10.87 -4.89 22.02
C ASN A 90 10.27 -3.55 21.61
N THR A 91 10.93 -2.46 21.98
CA THR A 91 10.61 -1.11 21.50
C THR A 91 10.98 -0.94 20.02
N VAL A 92 10.21 -0.13 19.30
CA VAL A 92 10.53 0.26 17.91
C VAL A 92 11.72 1.21 17.95
N SER A 93 12.80 0.87 17.22
CA SER A 93 13.95 1.76 17.05
C SER A 93 13.88 2.48 15.72
N ASN A 94 14.56 3.63 15.61
CA ASN A 94 14.70 4.34 14.35
C ASN A 94 15.35 3.49 13.26
N ASP A 95 16.34 2.66 13.62
CA ASP A 95 17.00 1.77 12.65
C ASP A 95 16.01 0.75 12.03
N MET A 96 15.09 0.23 12.84
CA MET A 96 14.06 -0.67 12.33
C MET A 96 13.09 0.03 11.38
N LEU A 97 12.72 1.25 11.72
CA LEU A 97 11.86 2.08 10.88
C LEU A 97 12.57 2.45 9.56
N ASP A 98 13.85 2.79 9.61
CA ASP A 98 14.65 3.11 8.43
C ASP A 98 14.79 1.89 7.50
N VAL A 99 15.05 0.71 8.07
CA VAL A 99 15.12 -0.55 7.31
C VAL A 99 13.79 -0.86 6.64
N LEU A 100 12.68 -0.79 7.39
CA LEU A 100 11.36 -1.08 6.82
C LEU A 100 10.98 -0.05 5.74
N THR A 101 11.27 1.22 5.97
CA THR A 101 11.02 2.28 4.98
C THR A 101 11.77 2.00 3.68
N ALA A 102 13.05 1.64 3.77
CA ALA A 102 13.85 1.31 2.60
C ALA A 102 13.37 0.03 1.90
N GLU A 103 12.88 -0.97 2.65
CA GLU A 103 12.30 -2.19 2.07
C GLU A 103 10.99 -1.86 1.32
N VAL A 104 10.09 -1.08 1.91
CA VAL A 104 8.83 -0.66 1.27
C VAL A 104 9.09 0.17 0.02
N ASP A 105 10.03 1.12 0.08
CA ASP A 105 10.37 1.97 -1.07
C ASP A 105 10.90 1.17 -2.26
N ARG A 106 11.57 0.03 -2.04
CA ARG A 106 11.98 -0.88 -3.12
C ARG A 106 10.81 -1.55 -3.85
N TYR A 107 9.69 -1.71 -3.17
CA TYR A 107 8.49 -2.34 -3.76
C TYR A 107 7.52 -1.33 -4.40
N ARG A 108 7.76 -0.01 -4.31
CA ARG A 108 6.80 1.01 -4.77
C ARG A 108 6.34 0.87 -6.23
N GLY A 109 7.19 0.37 -7.11
CA GLY A 109 6.81 0.11 -8.50
C GLY A 109 6.09 -1.22 -8.72
N MET A 110 6.25 -2.19 -7.82
CA MET A 110 5.71 -3.54 -8.01
C MET A 110 4.19 -3.62 -8.10
N PRO A 111 3.40 -2.81 -7.35
CA PRO A 111 1.96 -2.77 -7.52
C PRO A 111 1.53 -2.41 -8.94
N GLY A 112 2.21 -1.47 -9.58
CA GLY A 112 1.96 -1.11 -10.98
C GLY A 112 2.16 -2.30 -11.93
N PHE A 113 3.21 -3.10 -11.71
CA PHE A 113 3.42 -4.32 -12.48
C PHE A 113 2.36 -5.38 -12.18
N TYR A 114 2.07 -5.64 -10.91
CA TYR A 114 1.13 -6.67 -10.46
C TYR A 114 -0.27 -6.41 -11.02
N TRP A 115 -0.81 -5.22 -10.79
CA TRP A 115 -2.14 -4.84 -11.26
C TRP A 115 -2.20 -4.58 -12.76
N GLY A 116 -1.11 -4.16 -13.37
CA GLY A 116 -1.01 -4.04 -14.83
C GLY A 116 -1.13 -5.40 -15.53
N VAL A 117 -0.43 -6.43 -15.04
CA VAL A 117 -0.56 -7.80 -15.57
C VAL A 117 -1.94 -8.38 -15.30
N TRP A 118 -2.49 -8.17 -14.09
CA TRP A 118 -3.86 -8.55 -13.77
C TRP A 118 -4.87 -7.93 -14.76
N ALA A 119 -4.74 -6.64 -15.04
CA ALA A 119 -5.64 -5.95 -15.96
C ALA A 119 -5.54 -6.48 -17.40
N LEU A 120 -4.34 -6.85 -17.88
CA LEU A 120 -4.18 -7.50 -19.17
C LEU A 120 -4.92 -8.84 -19.24
N ILE A 121 -4.89 -9.61 -18.15
CA ILE A 121 -5.66 -10.86 -18.06
C ILE A 121 -7.16 -10.54 -18.09
N GLN A 122 -7.61 -9.58 -17.26
CA GLN A 122 -9.03 -9.20 -17.20
C GLN A 122 -9.54 -8.68 -18.56
N ALA A 123 -8.74 -7.95 -19.32
CA ALA A 123 -9.08 -7.50 -20.65
C ALA A 123 -9.45 -8.65 -21.62
N THR A 124 -8.97 -9.88 -21.33
CA THR A 124 -9.26 -11.06 -22.16
C THR A 124 -10.41 -11.92 -21.66
N ILE A 125 -10.69 -11.91 -20.35
CA ILE A 125 -11.63 -12.87 -19.74
C ILE A 125 -12.83 -12.21 -19.06
N SER A 126 -12.73 -10.94 -18.66
CA SER A 126 -13.80 -10.25 -17.92
C SER A 126 -14.97 -9.89 -18.81
N GLN A 127 -16.18 -10.00 -18.26
CA GLN A 127 -17.41 -9.52 -18.88
C GLN A 127 -17.88 -8.19 -18.27
N ILE A 128 -17.12 -7.63 -17.32
CA ILE A 128 -17.40 -6.35 -16.69
C ILE A 128 -17.05 -5.24 -17.71
N ASN A 129 -17.95 -4.27 -17.86
CA ASN A 129 -17.73 -3.11 -18.74
C ASN A 129 -16.77 -2.12 -18.05
N PHE A 130 -15.48 -2.42 -18.16
CA PHE A 130 -14.38 -1.58 -17.68
C PHE A 130 -13.24 -1.64 -18.70
N ASP A 131 -12.57 -0.49 -18.93
CA ASP A 131 -11.44 -0.43 -19.86
C ASP A 131 -10.14 -0.94 -19.23
N TYR A 132 -10.08 -2.27 -19.10
CA TYR A 132 -8.90 -2.94 -18.52
C TYR A 132 -7.63 -2.71 -19.32
N ALA A 133 -7.73 -2.51 -20.64
CA ALA A 133 -6.54 -2.28 -21.48
C ALA A 133 -5.88 -0.94 -21.15
N SER A 134 -6.65 0.15 -21.13
CA SER A 134 -6.15 1.46 -20.72
C SER A 134 -5.68 1.46 -19.27
N TYR A 135 -6.37 0.79 -18.37
CA TYR A 135 -5.93 0.65 -16.96
C TYR A 135 -4.59 -0.08 -16.87
N ALA A 136 -4.39 -1.15 -17.67
CA ALA A 136 -3.12 -1.86 -17.71
C ALA A 136 -1.97 -0.96 -18.17
N GLU A 137 -2.18 -0.13 -19.21
CA GLU A 137 -1.18 0.82 -19.70
C GLU A 137 -0.76 1.81 -18.61
N VAL A 138 -1.72 2.36 -17.85
CA VAL A 138 -1.46 3.30 -16.75
C VAL A 138 -0.64 2.62 -15.65
N ARG A 139 -1.06 1.43 -15.20
CA ARG A 139 -0.37 0.69 -14.12
C ARG A 139 1.05 0.26 -14.53
N LEU A 140 1.23 -0.27 -15.74
CA LEU A 140 2.56 -0.60 -16.26
C LEU A 140 3.43 0.63 -16.48
N GLY A 141 2.84 1.74 -16.91
CA GLY A 141 3.52 3.03 -17.02
C GLY A 141 4.09 3.50 -15.69
N GLU A 142 3.36 3.31 -14.59
CA GLU A 142 3.83 3.58 -13.24
C GLU A 142 5.05 2.71 -12.87
N TYR A 143 4.97 1.41 -13.12
CA TYR A 143 6.10 0.50 -12.88
C TYR A 143 7.37 0.96 -13.60
N PHE A 144 7.27 1.31 -14.87
CA PHE A 144 8.42 1.81 -15.63
C PHE A 144 8.90 3.17 -15.14
N GLY A 145 7.97 4.03 -14.68
CA GLY A 145 8.30 5.29 -14.04
C GLY A 145 9.14 5.11 -12.78
N TRP A 146 8.76 4.19 -11.89
CA TRP A 146 9.53 3.86 -10.69
C TRP A 146 10.91 3.26 -11.01
N ARG A 147 10.99 2.41 -12.02
CA ARG A 147 12.29 1.88 -12.47
C ARG A 147 13.21 2.96 -13.00
N ALA A 148 12.67 3.94 -13.72
CA ALA A 148 13.41 5.09 -14.19
C ALA A 148 13.94 5.96 -13.03
N GLU A 149 13.16 6.08 -11.94
CA GLU A 149 13.56 6.80 -10.73
C GLU A 149 14.71 6.10 -10.01
N GLU A 150 14.65 4.77 -9.87
CA GLU A 150 15.72 3.96 -9.28
C GLU A 150 17.04 4.13 -10.02
N SER A 151 17.00 4.29 -11.35
CA SER A 151 18.17 4.59 -12.17
C SER A 151 18.60 6.07 -12.12
N GLY A 152 17.88 6.93 -11.38
CA GLY A 152 18.11 8.37 -11.31
C GLY A 152 17.60 9.15 -12.52
N SER A 153 16.82 8.52 -13.41
CA SER A 153 16.30 9.16 -14.63
C SER A 153 14.93 9.82 -14.44
N ARG A 154 14.21 9.50 -13.35
CA ARG A 154 13.00 10.19 -12.93
C ARG A 154 13.33 11.18 -11.81
N ALA A 155 13.29 12.46 -12.12
CA ALA A 155 13.46 13.48 -11.10
C ALA A 155 12.18 13.61 -10.28
N THR A 156 12.27 13.41 -9.01
CA THR A 156 11.38 13.84 -7.98
C THR A 156 10.45 12.82 -7.35
N GLU A 157 10.76 12.46 -6.12
CA GLU A 157 9.72 12.25 -5.12
C GLU A 157 8.81 13.50 -5.11
N LYS A 158 7.50 13.29 -4.97
CA LYS A 158 6.56 14.36 -4.71
C LYS A 158 7.10 15.23 -3.58
N ALA A 159 7.26 16.51 -3.82
CA ALA A 159 7.75 17.43 -2.80
C ALA A 159 6.87 17.32 -1.55
N GLU A 160 7.50 17.21 -0.39
CA GLU A 160 6.79 17.26 0.87
C GLU A 160 6.04 18.59 0.95
N MET A 161 4.70 18.50 1.05
CA MET A 161 3.93 19.72 1.35
C MET A 161 4.18 20.10 2.81
N PRO A 162 4.51 21.35 3.11
CA PRO A 162 4.53 21.81 4.49
C PRO A 162 3.15 21.60 5.11
N LEU A 163 3.12 21.01 6.29
CA LEU A 163 1.90 20.89 7.09
C LEU A 163 1.40 22.25 7.49
#